data_074708930398315fd1eb762845ab8316
#
_entry.id   074708930398315fd1eb762845ab8316
#
_cell.length_a   1.000
_cell.length_b   1.000
_cell.length_c   1.000
_cell.angle_alpha   90.00
_cell.angle_beta   90.00
_cell.angle_gamma   90.00
#
_symmetry.space_group_name_H-M   'P 1'
#
loop_
_entity.id
_entity.type
_entity.pdbx_description
1 polymer ?
#
loop_
_entity_poly.entity_id
_entity_poly.type
_entity_poly.pdbx_seq_one_letter_code
_entity_poly.pdbx_strand_id
1 'polypeptide(L)'
;MKFCSKCGSSNIEFKVPPDDNLRRYCCNDCNSIFYSNPNIVVGSLCTFEDKILLCKRNIQPRLGMWTLPAGFFENSETLKDGAIRETFEETGADIKNLQPYSLFSLTHISQVHFFYLADLVEPNYGPTAESSEVELFT
;
A
#
# COMPACT_ATOMS: atom_id res chain seq x y z
N MET A 1 -19.77 2.56 -7.15
CA MET A 1 -20.27 3.77 -6.43
C MET A 1 -21.78 3.75 -6.46
N LYS A 2 -22.41 3.83 -5.31
CA LYS A 2 -23.88 3.85 -5.19
C LYS A 2 -24.45 5.25 -5.00
N PHE A 3 -23.70 6.12 -4.35
CA PHE A 3 -24.13 7.47 -4.03
C PHE A 3 -23.02 8.46 -4.31
N CYS A 4 -23.42 9.67 -4.67
CA CYS A 4 -22.49 10.78 -4.86
C CYS A 4 -21.95 11.25 -3.51
N SER A 5 -20.62 11.27 -3.37
CA SER A 5 -19.98 11.74 -2.14
C SER A 5 -20.10 13.26 -1.93
N LYS A 6 -20.52 14.00 -2.96
CA LYS A 6 -20.72 15.45 -2.86
C LYS A 6 -22.15 15.85 -2.50
N CYS A 7 -23.16 15.27 -3.17
CA CYS A 7 -24.55 15.69 -2.97
C CYS A 7 -25.46 14.60 -2.40
N GLY A 8 -24.95 13.37 -2.23
CA GLY A 8 -25.72 12.25 -1.69
C GLY A 8 -26.69 11.59 -2.68
N SER A 9 -26.77 12.08 -3.93
CA SER A 9 -27.65 11.50 -4.93
C SER A 9 -27.28 10.07 -5.28
N SER A 10 -28.29 9.25 -5.57
CA SER A 10 -28.12 7.91 -6.15
C SER A 10 -28.04 7.90 -7.67
N ASN A 11 -28.17 9.07 -8.31
CA ASN A 11 -28.18 9.20 -9.77
C ASN A 11 -26.74 9.20 -10.31
N ILE A 12 -26.04 8.09 -10.13
CA ILE A 12 -24.67 7.86 -10.54
C ILE A 12 -24.65 7.03 -11.82
N GLU A 13 -23.82 7.45 -12.77
CA GLU A 13 -23.63 6.74 -14.03
C GLU A 13 -22.16 6.59 -14.34
N PHE A 14 -21.76 5.39 -14.78
CA PHE A 14 -20.39 5.12 -15.22
C PHE A 14 -20.31 5.35 -16.73
N LYS A 15 -19.85 6.54 -17.12
CA LYS A 15 -19.85 6.99 -18.50
C LYS A 15 -18.61 7.85 -18.80
N VAL A 16 -18.37 8.09 -20.10
CA VAL A 16 -17.32 9.01 -20.55
C VAL A 16 -17.83 10.45 -20.39
N PRO A 17 -17.23 11.24 -19.48
CA PRO A 17 -17.65 12.65 -19.32
C PRO A 17 -17.17 13.49 -20.50
N PRO A 18 -17.71 14.73 -20.66
CA PRO A 18 -17.27 15.65 -21.71
C PRO A 18 -15.74 15.86 -21.67
N ASP A 19 -15.12 15.90 -22.85
CA ASP A 19 -13.67 16.14 -23.03
C ASP A 19 -12.77 15.07 -22.40
N ASP A 20 -13.32 13.88 -22.13
CA ASP A 20 -12.57 12.74 -21.61
C ASP A 20 -12.58 11.59 -22.62
N ASN A 21 -11.76 10.57 -22.41
CA ASN A 21 -11.70 9.39 -23.25
C ASN A 21 -11.88 8.07 -22.46
N LEU A 22 -12.08 8.16 -21.16
CA LEU A 22 -12.31 7.01 -20.29
C LEU A 22 -13.61 7.17 -19.51
N ARG A 23 -14.20 6.04 -19.16
CA ARG A 23 -15.38 6.02 -18.32
C ARG A 23 -15.03 6.39 -16.88
N ARG A 24 -15.86 7.26 -16.31
CA ARG A 24 -15.76 7.70 -14.93
C ARG A 24 -17.12 7.59 -14.26
N TYR A 25 -17.15 7.50 -12.96
CA TYR A 25 -18.39 7.68 -12.22
C TYR A 25 -18.76 9.17 -12.24
N CYS A 26 -19.96 9.45 -12.68
CA CYS A 26 -20.48 10.82 -12.79
C CYS A 26 -21.81 10.92 -12.03
N CYS A 27 -22.01 12.02 -11.33
CA CYS A 27 -23.31 12.33 -10.73
C CYS A 27 -24.09 13.18 -11.72
N ASN A 28 -25.27 12.70 -12.14
CA ASN A 28 -26.13 13.45 -13.06
C ASN A 28 -26.88 14.61 -12.40
N ASP A 29 -26.92 14.65 -11.06
CA ASP A 29 -27.63 15.72 -10.34
C ASP A 29 -26.73 16.92 -10.04
N CYS A 30 -25.47 16.71 -9.62
CA CYS A 30 -24.55 17.81 -9.32
C CYS A 30 -23.39 17.93 -10.33
N ASN A 31 -23.36 17.07 -11.36
CA ASN A 31 -22.35 17.06 -12.42
C ASN A 31 -20.90 16.80 -11.93
N SER A 32 -20.74 16.23 -10.75
CA SER A 32 -19.44 15.84 -10.25
C SER A 32 -18.91 14.63 -11.00
N ILE A 33 -17.61 14.65 -11.30
CA ILE A 33 -16.89 13.55 -11.94
C ILE A 33 -15.91 12.99 -10.93
N PHE A 34 -15.90 11.67 -10.76
CA PHE A 34 -15.03 10.98 -9.80
C PHE A 34 -13.94 10.24 -10.54
N TYR A 35 -12.71 10.68 -10.37
CA TYR A 35 -11.52 10.08 -10.94
C TYR A 35 -10.95 9.06 -9.98
N SER A 36 -10.51 7.93 -10.52
CA SER A 36 -9.90 6.86 -9.74
C SER A 36 -8.51 6.55 -10.30
N ASN A 37 -7.53 6.58 -9.44
CA ASN A 37 -6.15 6.23 -9.78
C ASN A 37 -5.76 4.93 -9.07
N PRO A 38 -4.71 4.24 -9.57
CA PRO A 38 -4.16 3.10 -8.85
C PRO A 38 -3.75 3.49 -7.42
N ASN A 39 -3.96 2.60 -6.48
CA ASN A 39 -3.46 2.77 -5.13
C ASN A 39 -1.95 2.55 -5.09
N ILE A 40 -1.26 3.30 -4.25
CA ILE A 40 0.18 3.14 -4.02
C ILE A 40 0.37 2.29 -2.77
N VAL A 41 1.16 1.24 -2.91
CA VAL A 41 1.63 0.40 -1.81
C VAL A 41 3.11 0.69 -1.62
N VAL A 42 3.51 0.95 -0.40
CA VAL A 42 4.89 1.24 -0.04
C VAL A 42 5.38 0.26 1.01
N GLY A 43 6.62 -0.16 0.87
CA GLY A 43 7.19 -1.12 1.79
C GLY A 43 8.71 -1.15 1.75
N SER A 44 9.28 -2.14 2.41
CA SER A 44 10.72 -2.28 2.51
C SER A 44 11.20 -3.71 2.29
N LEU A 45 12.35 -3.83 1.63
CA LEU A 45 13.21 -4.98 1.68
C LEU A 45 14.28 -4.64 2.70
N CYS A 46 14.13 -5.15 3.89
CA CYS A 46 14.89 -4.78 5.06
C CYS A 46 15.89 -5.88 5.38
N THR A 47 17.15 -5.52 5.48
CA THR A 47 18.21 -6.48 5.70
C THR A 47 18.90 -6.28 7.04
N PHE A 48 19.38 -7.37 7.60
CA PHE A 48 20.28 -7.41 8.74
C PHE A 48 21.35 -8.46 8.48
N GLU A 49 22.60 -8.03 8.41
CA GLU A 49 23.70 -8.84 7.92
C GLU A 49 23.38 -9.31 6.48
N ASP A 50 23.30 -10.60 6.23
CA ASP A 50 22.97 -11.18 4.91
C ASP A 50 21.55 -11.77 4.86
N LYS A 51 20.69 -11.36 5.79
CA LYS A 51 19.32 -11.88 5.92
C LYS A 51 18.29 -10.82 5.62
N ILE A 52 17.11 -11.28 5.21
CA ILE A 52 15.95 -10.44 4.85
C ILE A 52 14.84 -10.64 5.88
N LEU A 53 14.25 -9.55 6.33
CA LEU A 53 13.13 -9.60 7.25
C LEU A 53 11.82 -9.82 6.48
N LEU A 54 11.13 -10.90 6.84
CA LEU A 54 9.80 -11.21 6.30
C LEU A 54 8.78 -11.34 7.43
N CYS A 55 7.53 -11.09 7.10
CA CYS A 55 6.42 -11.25 8.02
C CYS A 55 5.37 -12.20 7.42
N LYS A 56 4.75 -12.99 8.29
CA LYS A 56 3.69 -13.93 7.92
C LYS A 56 2.34 -13.27 8.15
N ARG A 57 1.57 -13.12 7.09
CA ARG A 57 0.29 -12.41 7.15
C ARG A 57 -0.70 -13.09 8.09
N ASN A 58 -1.32 -12.30 8.97
CA ASN A 58 -2.39 -12.75 9.88
C ASN A 58 -3.75 -12.18 9.47
N ILE A 59 -3.86 -11.63 8.27
CA ILE A 59 -5.08 -11.05 7.70
C ILE A 59 -5.25 -11.48 6.25
N GLN A 60 -6.50 -11.48 5.77
CA GLN A 60 -6.79 -11.66 4.35
C GLN A 60 -6.47 -10.37 3.57
N PRO A 61 -6.12 -10.44 2.29
CA PRO A 61 -5.87 -11.66 1.51
C PRO A 61 -4.54 -12.32 1.85
N ARG A 62 -4.35 -13.55 1.42
CA ARG A 62 -3.10 -14.31 1.60
C ARG A 62 -2.73 -14.60 3.05
N LEU A 63 -3.74 -14.88 3.88
CA LEU A 63 -3.51 -15.31 5.26
C LEU A 63 -2.50 -16.46 5.31
N GLY A 64 -1.49 -16.35 6.17
CA GLY A 64 -0.46 -17.38 6.35
C GLY A 64 0.70 -17.33 5.34
N MET A 65 0.68 -16.41 4.40
CA MET A 65 1.78 -16.22 3.44
C MET A 65 2.87 -15.31 4.01
N TRP A 66 4.12 -15.66 3.72
CA TRP A 66 5.27 -14.80 4.03
C TRP A 66 5.41 -13.71 2.99
N THR A 67 5.69 -12.50 3.43
CA THR A 67 5.79 -11.34 2.56
C THR A 67 6.78 -10.30 3.12
N LEU A 68 7.21 -9.41 2.24
CA LEU A 68 7.86 -8.17 2.67
C LEU A 68 6.85 -7.28 3.38
N PRO A 69 7.26 -6.54 4.42
CA PRO A 69 6.38 -5.56 5.05
C PRO A 69 6.03 -4.44 4.08
N ALA A 70 4.74 -4.23 3.87
CA ALA A 70 4.22 -3.21 2.96
C ALA A 70 2.73 -2.96 3.22
N GLY A 71 2.26 -1.78 2.87
CA GLY A 71 0.86 -1.41 2.97
C GLY A 71 0.55 -0.15 2.19
N PHE A 72 -0.69 0.30 2.27
CA PHE A 72 -1.13 1.47 1.53
C PHE A 72 -0.43 2.73 2.00
N PHE A 73 0.05 3.49 1.01
CA PHE A 73 0.60 4.81 1.22
C PHE A 73 -0.51 5.76 1.68
N GLU A 74 -0.24 6.54 2.72
CA GLU A 74 -1.21 7.43 3.34
C GLU A 74 -0.97 8.89 2.97
N ASN A 75 -2.03 9.70 3.12
CA ASN A 75 -1.91 11.14 2.94
C ASN A 75 -0.99 11.74 4.03
N SER A 76 -0.32 12.83 3.68
CA SER A 76 0.51 13.63 4.59
C SER A 76 1.78 12.93 5.09
N GLU A 77 2.20 11.86 4.43
CA GLU A 77 3.51 11.25 4.69
C GLU A 77 4.33 11.18 3.40
N THR A 78 5.65 11.14 3.54
CA THR A 78 6.54 10.86 2.41
C THR A 78 6.56 9.37 2.12
N LEU A 79 7.02 8.95 0.94
CA LEU A 79 7.18 7.54 0.61
C LEU A 79 8.09 6.83 1.61
N LYS A 80 9.19 7.47 2.02
CA LYS A 80 10.10 6.91 3.03
C LYS A 80 9.40 6.73 4.37
N ASP A 81 8.66 7.75 4.82
CA ASP A 81 7.91 7.67 6.07
C ASP A 81 6.87 6.56 6.03
N GLY A 82 6.20 6.39 4.90
CA GLY A 82 5.25 5.31 4.70
C GLY A 82 5.91 3.93 4.80
N ALA A 83 7.07 3.74 4.18
CA ALA A 83 7.82 2.49 4.28
C ALA A 83 8.27 2.20 5.71
N ILE A 84 8.74 3.22 6.42
CA ILE A 84 9.15 3.10 7.83
C ILE A 84 7.95 2.72 8.69
N ARG A 85 6.83 3.40 8.52
CA ARG A 85 5.59 3.14 9.28
C ARG A 85 5.07 1.74 9.04
N GLU A 86 4.93 1.32 7.79
CA GLU A 86 4.41 -0.01 7.46
C GLU A 86 5.33 -1.11 7.97
N THR A 87 6.64 -0.94 7.87
CA THR A 87 7.60 -1.90 8.40
C THR A 87 7.44 -2.04 9.92
N PHE A 88 7.32 -0.92 10.63
CA PHE A 88 7.13 -0.93 12.08
C PHE A 88 5.78 -1.56 12.47
N GLU A 89 4.71 -1.19 11.79
CA GLU A 89 3.37 -1.73 12.09
C GLU A 89 3.29 -3.25 11.89
N GLU A 90 3.97 -3.77 10.88
CA GLU A 90 3.91 -5.19 10.55
C GLU A 90 4.98 -6.05 11.22
N THR A 91 6.09 -5.47 11.62
CA THR A 91 7.22 -6.25 12.17
C THR A 91 7.71 -5.78 13.53
N GLY A 92 7.35 -4.58 13.96
CA GLY A 92 7.91 -3.96 15.17
C GLY A 92 9.33 -3.45 15.01
N ALA A 93 9.89 -3.52 13.80
CA ALA A 93 11.28 -3.15 13.55
C ALA A 93 11.42 -1.70 13.07
N ASP A 94 12.51 -1.06 13.47
CA ASP A 94 12.94 0.23 12.94
C ASP A 94 13.97 0.03 11.83
N ILE A 95 13.86 0.82 10.78
CA ILE A 95 14.75 0.75 9.61
C ILE A 95 15.43 2.09 9.36
N LYS A 96 16.57 2.02 8.67
CA LYS A 96 17.39 3.18 8.31
C LYS A 96 18.02 2.98 6.94
N ASN A 97 18.66 4.04 6.44
CA ASN A 97 19.40 4.02 5.17
C ASN A 97 18.54 3.59 3.98
N LEU A 98 17.31 4.12 3.91
CA LEU A 98 16.37 3.78 2.84
C LEU A 98 16.84 4.29 1.50
N GLN A 99 16.88 3.41 0.51
CA GLN A 99 17.17 3.74 -0.89
C GLN A 99 16.11 3.12 -1.79
N PRO A 100 15.67 3.83 -2.84
CA PRO A 100 14.75 3.23 -3.81
C PRO A 100 15.32 1.92 -4.36
N TYR A 101 14.49 0.89 -4.38
CA TYR A 101 14.94 -0.44 -4.81
C TYR A 101 14.08 -0.98 -5.95
N SER A 102 12.75 -0.96 -5.82
CA SER A 102 11.87 -1.55 -6.80
C SER A 102 10.60 -0.73 -6.96
N LEU A 103 10.17 -0.56 -8.20
CA LEU A 103 8.93 0.12 -8.56
C LEU A 103 8.26 -0.69 -9.67
N PHE A 104 7.03 -1.15 -9.44
CA PHE A 104 6.32 -1.95 -10.43
C PHE A 104 4.81 -1.78 -10.31
N SER A 105 4.12 -2.10 -11.40
CA SER A 105 2.66 -2.02 -11.50
C SER A 105 2.04 -3.41 -11.42
N LEU A 106 0.94 -3.50 -10.69
CA LEU A 106 0.05 -4.66 -10.70
C LEU A 106 -1.29 -4.21 -11.30
N THR A 107 -1.38 -4.26 -12.63
CA THR A 107 -2.52 -3.70 -13.35
C THR A 107 -3.83 -4.42 -13.08
N HIS A 108 -3.78 -5.73 -12.80
CA HIS A 108 -4.95 -6.55 -12.52
C HIS A 108 -5.66 -6.18 -11.21
N ILE A 109 -4.97 -5.48 -10.30
CA ILE A 109 -5.55 -5.00 -9.04
C ILE A 109 -5.44 -3.49 -8.88
N SER A 110 -5.02 -2.78 -9.94
CA SER A 110 -4.86 -1.33 -9.95
C SER A 110 -4.00 -0.81 -8.79
N GLN A 111 -2.79 -1.34 -8.69
CA GLN A 111 -1.82 -0.94 -7.68
C GLN A 111 -0.46 -0.65 -8.29
N VAL A 112 0.26 0.29 -7.66
CA VAL A 112 1.68 0.56 -7.91
C VAL A 112 2.42 0.28 -6.61
N HIS A 113 3.45 -0.55 -6.67
CA HIS A 113 4.24 -0.94 -5.51
C HIS A 113 5.61 -0.29 -5.56
N PHE A 114 5.98 0.37 -4.48
CA PHE A 114 7.29 1.00 -4.31
C PHE A 114 7.97 0.43 -3.07
N PHE A 115 9.12 -0.25 -3.28
CA PHE A 115 9.89 -0.82 -2.19
C PHE A 115 11.23 -0.11 -2.04
N TYR A 116 11.58 0.16 -0.79
CA TYR A 116 12.91 0.64 -0.40
C TYR A 116 13.78 -0.51 0.07
N LEU A 117 15.05 -0.48 -0.31
CA LEU A 117 16.07 -1.27 0.35
C LEU A 117 16.46 -0.52 1.62
N ALA A 118 16.50 -1.23 2.74
CA ALA A 118 16.77 -0.62 4.04
C ALA A 118 17.55 -1.55 4.94
N ASP A 119 18.16 -0.99 5.97
CA ASP A 119 18.85 -1.73 7.01
C ASP A 119 18.02 -1.73 8.29
N LEU A 120 18.01 -2.84 9.03
CA LEU A 120 17.49 -2.83 10.39
C LEU A 120 18.38 -1.96 11.28
N VAL A 121 17.77 -1.15 12.13
CA VAL A 121 18.52 -0.40 13.15
C VAL A 121 19.09 -1.37 14.17
N GLU A 122 18.24 -2.29 14.64
CA GLU A 122 18.59 -3.35 15.57
C GLU A 122 17.78 -4.59 15.21
N PRO A 123 18.25 -5.81 15.56
CA PRO A 123 17.47 -7.02 15.30
C PRO A 123 16.33 -7.19 16.32
N ASN A 124 15.49 -6.18 16.45
CA ASN A 124 14.36 -6.12 17.35
C ASN A 124 13.06 -6.11 16.54
N TYR A 125 12.38 -7.25 16.49
CA TYR A 125 11.17 -7.47 15.72
C TYR A 125 10.36 -8.61 16.35
N GLY A 126 9.09 -8.72 15.97
CA GLY A 126 8.23 -9.78 16.49
C GLY A 126 6.81 -9.69 15.97
N PRO A 127 5.95 -10.62 16.37
CA PRO A 127 4.55 -10.63 15.95
C PRO A 127 3.83 -9.33 16.27
N THR A 128 2.89 -8.97 15.39
CA THR A 128 2.02 -7.81 15.53
C THR A 128 0.57 -8.23 15.27
N ALA A 129 -0.38 -7.28 15.33
CA ALA A 129 -1.76 -7.58 15.00
C ALA A 129 -1.95 -8.07 13.56
N GLU A 130 -1.11 -7.62 12.64
CA GLU A 130 -1.19 -7.96 11.22
C GLU A 130 -0.26 -9.11 10.80
N SER A 131 0.68 -9.48 11.65
CA SER A 131 1.69 -10.52 11.37
C SER A 131 1.77 -11.53 12.51
N SER A 132 1.50 -12.79 12.21
CA SER A 132 1.56 -13.86 13.20
C SER A 132 2.98 -14.27 13.54
N GLU A 133 3.90 -14.14 12.59
CA GLU A 133 5.32 -14.43 12.74
C GLU A 133 6.14 -13.40 11.98
N VAL A 134 7.31 -13.08 12.50
CA VAL A 134 8.30 -12.19 11.85
C VAL A 134 9.68 -12.81 12.05
N GLU A 135 10.40 -13.03 10.95
CA GLU A 135 11.70 -13.70 11.01
C GLU A 135 12.66 -13.18 9.94
N LEU A 136 13.95 -13.38 10.20
CA LEU A 136 15.02 -13.14 9.24
C LEU A 136 15.33 -14.43 8.47
N PHE A 137 15.37 -14.32 7.14
CA PHE A 137 15.66 -15.43 6.24
C PHE A 137 16.93 -15.17 5.44
N THR A 138 17.69 -16.25 5.16
CA THR A 138 18.85 -16.18 4.28
C THR A 138 18.47 -16.20 2.80
#